data_b1c13b594596cd7e9681432150419aa2
#
_entry.id   b1c13b594596cd7e9681432150419aa2
#
_cell.length_a   1.000
_cell.length_b   1.000
_cell.length_c   1.000
_cell.angle_alpha   90.00
_cell.angle_beta   90.00
_cell.angle_gamma   90.00
#
_symmetry.space_group_name_H-M   'P 1'
#
loop_
_entity.id
_entity.type
_entity.pdbx_description
1 polymer ?
#
loop_
_entity_poly.entity_id
_entity_poly.type
_entity_poly.pdbx_seq_one_letter_code
_entity_poly.pdbx_strand_id
1 'polypeptide(L)'
;GMTTNMAQKPTRPPVPIESKNGLKNDTGSVAMARTGDPNSATAQFFINVKNNDFLNYPGQDGFGYTVFGKVVSGMDVVNKIVAVPTGAQDVPRTPIVIESASVVGGK
;
A
#
# COMPACT_ATOMS: atom_id res chain seq x y z
N GLY A 1 2.59 2.19 -10.04
CA GLY A 1 3.91 2.08 -9.44
C GLY A 1 4.93 3.06 -9.96
N MET A 2 6.15 2.87 -9.54
CA MET A 2 7.29 3.74 -9.86
C MET A 2 8.35 2.96 -10.62
N THR A 3 9.12 3.67 -11.45
CA THR A 3 10.35 3.11 -12.03
C THR A 3 11.46 3.11 -10.98
N THR A 4 12.60 2.49 -11.30
CA THR A 4 13.74 2.46 -10.36
C THR A 4 14.34 3.83 -10.08
N ASN A 5 14.09 4.83 -10.94
CA ASN A 5 14.50 6.22 -10.70
C ASN A 5 13.36 7.08 -10.12
N MET A 6 12.32 6.45 -9.57
CA MET A 6 11.19 7.09 -8.89
C MET A 6 10.30 7.92 -9.81
N ALA A 7 10.26 7.62 -11.10
CA ALA A 7 9.28 8.20 -12.01
C ALA A 7 7.98 7.39 -11.93
N GLN A 8 6.84 8.09 -11.82
CA GLN A 8 5.54 7.43 -11.76
C GLN A 8 5.17 6.85 -13.11
N LYS A 9 4.78 5.57 -13.11
CA LYS A 9 4.27 4.91 -14.32
C LYS A 9 2.83 5.37 -14.61
N PRO A 10 2.41 5.35 -15.90
CA PRO A 10 1.02 5.67 -16.24
C PRO A 10 0.03 4.76 -15.51
N THR A 11 -1.13 5.30 -15.17
CA THR A 11 -2.20 4.55 -14.47
C THR A 11 -3.53 4.77 -15.19
N ARG A 12 -4.51 3.93 -14.81
CA ARG A 12 -5.91 4.19 -15.13
C ARG A 12 -6.42 5.36 -14.27
N PRO A 13 -7.61 5.92 -14.57
CA PRO A 13 -8.20 6.95 -13.72
C PRO A 13 -8.33 6.53 -12.27
N PRO A 14 -8.35 7.48 -11.33
CA PRO A 14 -8.55 7.17 -9.91
C PRO A 14 -9.86 6.45 -9.63
N VAL A 15 -9.89 5.72 -8.51
CA VAL A 15 -11.06 4.98 -8.06
C VAL A 15 -11.66 5.63 -6.82
N PRO A 16 -13.00 5.48 -6.61
CA PRO A 16 -13.64 5.97 -5.39
C PRO A 16 -13.11 5.27 -4.14
N ILE A 17 -13.17 5.95 -3.01
CA ILE A 17 -12.76 5.38 -1.73
C ILE A 17 -13.78 4.35 -1.26
N GLU A 18 -13.29 3.26 -0.65
CA GLU A 18 -14.10 2.17 -0.12
C GLU A 18 -13.72 1.85 1.33
N SER A 19 -13.22 2.83 2.08
CA SER A 19 -12.69 2.62 3.43
C SER A 19 -13.75 2.23 4.47
N LYS A 20 -15.04 2.41 4.16
CA LYS A 20 -16.15 2.00 5.02
C LYS A 20 -16.52 0.52 4.90
N ASN A 21 -15.60 -0.30 4.39
CA ASN A 21 -15.89 -1.73 4.16
C ASN A 21 -15.72 -2.60 5.40
N GLY A 22 -15.43 -2.02 6.56
CA GLY A 22 -15.26 -2.74 7.81
C GLY A 22 -13.90 -3.39 8.02
N LEU A 23 -13.00 -3.30 7.05
CA LEU A 23 -11.65 -3.85 7.15
C LEU A 23 -10.71 -2.86 7.81
N LYS A 24 -9.76 -3.38 8.61
CA LYS A 24 -8.85 -2.56 9.41
C LYS A 24 -7.42 -2.65 8.92
N ASN A 25 -6.68 -1.56 9.12
CA ASN A 25 -5.25 -1.48 8.82
C ASN A 25 -4.42 -2.16 9.92
N ASP A 26 -4.65 -3.46 10.10
CA ASP A 26 -3.91 -4.28 11.04
C ASP A 26 -2.62 -4.82 10.41
N THR A 27 -1.72 -5.34 11.25
CA THR A 27 -0.48 -5.96 10.78
C THR A 27 -0.76 -6.98 9.69
N GLY A 28 -0.08 -6.85 8.55
CA GLY A 28 -0.23 -7.74 7.41
C GLY A 28 -1.33 -7.36 6.43
N SER A 29 -2.16 -6.37 6.74
CA SER A 29 -3.17 -5.91 5.79
C SER A 29 -2.53 -5.10 4.66
N VAL A 30 -3.17 -5.13 3.49
CA VAL A 30 -2.77 -4.40 2.29
C VAL A 30 -3.80 -3.34 1.99
N ALA A 31 -3.38 -2.10 1.82
CA ALA A 31 -4.28 -0.98 1.64
C ALA A 31 -3.82 -0.09 0.48
N MET A 32 -4.77 0.70 -0.06
CA MET A 32 -4.48 1.60 -1.17
C MET A 32 -3.85 2.89 -0.69
N ALA A 33 -2.73 3.25 -1.31
CA ALA A 33 -2.14 4.58 -1.14
C ALA A 33 -2.93 5.60 -1.96
N ARG A 34 -2.97 6.83 -1.48
CA ARG A 34 -3.65 7.95 -2.13
C ARG A 34 -3.07 9.28 -1.64
N THR A 35 -3.45 10.36 -2.30
CA THR A 35 -3.17 11.70 -1.82
C THR A 35 -4.19 12.12 -0.74
N GLY A 36 -4.18 13.38 -0.32
CA GLY A 36 -5.18 13.91 0.60
C GLY A 36 -6.61 13.88 0.06
N ASP A 37 -6.80 13.79 -1.26
CA ASP A 37 -8.12 13.59 -1.87
C ASP A 37 -8.54 12.12 -1.66
N PRO A 38 -9.67 11.85 -0.98
CA PRO A 38 -10.08 10.48 -0.70
C PRO A 38 -10.36 9.64 -1.95
N ASN A 39 -10.66 10.27 -3.07
CA ASN A 39 -10.97 9.58 -4.32
C ASN A 39 -9.80 9.67 -5.33
N SER A 40 -8.57 9.65 -4.85
CA SER A 40 -7.38 9.81 -5.69
C SER A 40 -6.54 8.54 -5.87
N ALA A 41 -6.95 7.41 -5.30
CA ALA A 41 -6.20 6.17 -5.40
C ALA A 41 -6.16 5.66 -6.84
N THR A 42 -4.99 5.21 -7.30
CA THR A 42 -4.81 4.66 -8.64
C THR A 42 -4.21 3.26 -8.61
N ALA A 43 -2.90 3.13 -8.39
CA ALA A 43 -2.21 1.85 -8.50
C ALA A 43 -1.21 1.57 -7.38
N GLN A 44 -0.98 2.51 -6.49
CA GLN A 44 -0.04 2.31 -5.39
C GLN A 44 -0.75 1.70 -4.18
N PHE A 45 -0.06 0.80 -3.51
CA PHE A 45 -0.56 0.15 -2.30
C PHE A 45 0.55 0.10 -1.26
N PHE A 46 0.18 -0.20 -0.03
CA PHE A 46 1.15 -0.42 1.04
C PHE A 46 0.73 -1.62 1.89
N ILE A 47 1.71 -2.17 2.60
CA ILE A 47 1.49 -3.27 3.54
C ILE A 47 1.70 -2.72 4.94
N ASN A 48 0.73 -2.93 5.81
CA ASN A 48 0.85 -2.52 7.21
C ASN A 48 1.76 -3.49 7.95
N VAL A 49 2.85 -3.00 8.52
CA VAL A 49 3.81 -3.82 9.28
C VAL A 49 3.54 -3.78 10.78
N LYS A 50 2.56 -3.03 11.18
CA LYS A 50 2.02 -2.94 12.55
C LYS A 50 0.55 -2.56 12.47
N ASN A 51 -0.15 -2.60 13.61
CA ASN A 51 -1.54 -2.15 13.65
C ASN A 51 -1.56 -0.62 13.56
N ASN A 52 -2.12 -0.10 12.48
CA ASN A 52 -2.22 1.33 12.20
C ASN A 52 -3.67 1.80 12.31
N ASP A 53 -4.20 1.81 13.54
CA ASP A 53 -5.62 2.13 13.79
C ASP A 53 -5.98 3.54 13.32
N PHE A 54 -5.02 4.46 13.33
CA PHE A 54 -5.25 5.83 12.88
C PHE A 54 -5.53 5.93 11.37
N LEU A 55 -5.28 4.87 10.60
CA LEU A 55 -5.59 4.79 9.18
C LEU A 55 -6.95 4.18 8.90
N ASN A 56 -7.64 3.64 9.91
CA ASN A 56 -8.98 3.09 9.76
C ASN A 56 -10.00 4.21 9.59
N TYR A 57 -11.09 3.92 8.87
CA TYR A 57 -12.19 4.87 8.76
C TYR A 57 -12.79 5.18 10.16
N PRO A 58 -13.05 6.42 10.51
CA PRO A 58 -12.84 7.64 9.72
C PRO A 58 -11.41 8.16 9.73
N GLY A 59 -10.52 7.65 10.57
CA GLY A 59 -9.14 8.06 10.67
C GLY A 59 -8.96 9.53 11.04
N GLN A 60 -7.78 10.06 10.77
CA GLN A 60 -7.44 11.44 11.09
C GLN A 60 -8.00 12.43 10.07
N ASP A 61 -8.24 12.00 8.84
CA ASP A 61 -8.70 12.85 7.75
C ASP A 61 -10.21 12.73 7.47
N GLY A 62 -10.93 11.91 8.25
CA GLY A 62 -12.36 11.68 8.09
C GLY A 62 -12.71 10.60 7.06
N PHE A 63 -11.73 10.03 6.36
CA PHE A 63 -11.94 9.07 5.26
C PHE A 63 -11.21 7.75 5.47
N GLY A 64 -10.04 7.75 6.13
CA GLY A 64 -9.23 6.56 6.32
C GLY A 64 -8.61 6.04 5.03
N TYR A 65 -8.05 4.84 5.09
CA TYR A 65 -7.39 4.17 3.97
C TYR A 65 -8.03 2.82 3.73
N THR A 66 -8.32 2.52 2.47
CA THR A 66 -9.07 1.32 2.07
C THR A 66 -8.19 0.09 2.13
N VAL A 67 -8.51 -0.84 3.03
CA VAL A 67 -7.91 -2.17 3.06
C VAL A 67 -8.66 -3.05 2.07
N PHE A 68 -7.92 -3.77 1.22
CA PHE A 68 -8.50 -4.66 0.22
C PHE A 68 -7.90 -6.06 0.23
N GLY A 69 -6.90 -6.32 1.07
CA GLY A 69 -6.26 -7.62 1.11
C GLY A 69 -5.42 -7.80 2.36
N LYS A 70 -4.80 -8.98 2.45
CA LYS A 70 -3.86 -9.29 3.53
C LYS A 70 -2.75 -10.20 3.01
N VAL A 71 -1.59 -10.11 3.63
CA VAL A 71 -0.48 -11.02 3.36
C VAL A 71 -0.80 -12.38 3.94
N VAL A 72 -0.80 -13.42 3.11
CA VAL A 72 -1.08 -14.80 3.55
C VAL A 72 0.19 -15.62 3.77
N SER A 73 1.32 -15.19 3.19
CA SER A 73 2.64 -15.76 3.44
C SER A 73 3.71 -14.76 3.06
N GLY A 74 4.92 -14.89 3.59
CA GLY A 74 6.03 -14.02 3.23
C GLY A 74 6.18 -12.78 4.07
N MET A 75 5.54 -12.66 5.23
CA MET A 75 5.75 -11.50 6.13
C MET A 75 7.20 -11.37 6.57
N ASP A 76 7.95 -12.45 6.65
CA ASP A 76 9.39 -12.40 6.93
C ASP A 76 10.15 -11.64 5.83
N VAL A 77 9.76 -11.78 4.58
CA VAL A 77 10.31 -11.02 3.46
C VAL A 77 9.93 -9.55 3.58
N VAL A 78 8.68 -9.24 3.91
CA VAL A 78 8.22 -7.86 4.13
C VAL A 78 9.05 -7.21 5.23
N ASN A 79 9.28 -7.90 6.34
CA ASN A 79 10.09 -7.38 7.44
C ASN A 79 11.55 -7.11 7.04
N LYS A 80 12.10 -7.93 6.14
CA LYS A 80 13.44 -7.67 5.59
C LYS A 80 13.47 -6.42 4.72
N ILE A 81 12.41 -6.19 3.94
CA ILE A 81 12.29 -4.98 3.12
C ILE A 81 12.24 -3.73 4.00
N VAL A 82 11.48 -3.79 5.10
CA VAL A 82 11.38 -2.67 6.05
C VAL A 82 12.74 -2.31 6.66
N ALA A 83 13.63 -3.28 6.79
CA ALA A 83 14.93 -3.11 7.45
C ALA A 83 16.03 -2.60 6.50
N VAL A 84 15.79 -2.44 5.19
CA VAL A 84 16.83 -2.02 4.26
C VAL A 84 17.24 -0.56 4.50
N PRO A 85 18.49 -0.18 4.20
CA PRO A 85 18.93 1.21 4.29
C PRO A 85 18.13 2.10 3.33
N THR A 86 17.71 3.25 3.82
CA THR A 86 16.94 4.22 3.05
C THR A 86 17.63 5.57 2.98
N GLY A 87 17.24 6.38 2.02
CA GLY A 87 17.64 7.77 1.88
C GLY A 87 16.48 8.71 2.17
N ALA A 88 16.43 9.83 1.47
CA ALA A 88 15.37 10.81 1.62
C ALA A 88 14.00 10.18 1.33
N GLN A 89 12.98 10.58 2.10
CA GLN A 89 11.58 10.12 1.95
C GLN A 89 11.44 8.60 2.08
N ASP A 90 12.32 7.98 2.86
CA ASP A 90 12.33 6.53 3.09
C ASP A 90 12.53 5.69 1.81
N VAL A 91 13.12 6.27 0.78
CA VAL A 91 13.42 5.54 -0.45
C VAL A 91 14.60 4.60 -0.22
N PRO A 92 14.47 3.30 -0.54
CA PRO A 92 15.59 2.37 -0.42
C PRO A 92 16.79 2.85 -1.24
N ARG A 93 17.98 2.80 -0.64
CA ARG A 93 19.22 3.19 -1.33
C ARG A 93 19.51 2.30 -2.53
N THR A 94 19.21 1.00 -2.40
CA THR A 94 19.23 0.06 -3.52
C THR A 94 17.78 -0.23 -3.87
N PRO A 95 17.34 -0.02 -5.13
CA PRO A 95 15.94 -0.23 -5.50
C PRO A 95 15.47 -1.65 -5.17
N ILE A 96 14.25 -1.76 -4.64
CA ILE A 96 13.56 -3.03 -4.43
C ILE A 96 12.46 -3.09 -5.47
N VAL A 97 12.48 -4.13 -6.30
CA VAL A 97 11.65 -4.23 -7.48
C VAL A 97 10.64 -5.37 -7.32
N ILE A 98 9.37 -5.09 -7.61
CA ILE A 98 8.36 -6.14 -7.80
C ILE A 98 8.54 -6.65 -9.22
N GLU A 99 9.03 -7.87 -9.35
CA GLU A 99 9.33 -8.46 -10.66
C GLU A 99 8.05 -8.87 -11.39
N SER A 100 7.06 -9.36 -10.65
CA SER A 100 5.78 -9.76 -11.24
C SER A 100 4.67 -9.73 -10.21
N ALA A 101 3.45 -9.58 -10.69
CA ALA A 101 2.24 -9.71 -9.89
C ALA A 101 1.17 -10.34 -10.78
N SER A 102 0.46 -11.34 -10.25
CA SER A 102 -0.57 -12.03 -11.01
C SER A 102 -1.69 -12.50 -10.08
N VAL A 103 -2.87 -12.68 -10.65
CA VAL A 103 -4.02 -13.21 -9.93
C VAL A 103 -3.93 -14.73 -9.91
N VAL A 104 -4.01 -15.31 -8.70
CA VAL A 104 -3.97 -16.76 -8.50
C VAL A 104 -5.40 -17.27 -8.35
N GLY A 105 -5.69 -18.44 -8.94
CA GLY A 105 -7.00 -19.06 -8.82
C GLY A 105 -8.05 -18.58 -9.80
N GLY A 106 -7.71 -17.70 -10.72
CA GLY A 106 -8.56 -17.35 -11.85
C GLY A 106 -9.87 -16.64 -11.50
N LYS A 107 -9.91 -15.90 -10.43
CA LYS A 107 -11.11 -15.19 -9.98
C LYS A 107 -10.99 -13.70 -10.18
#